data_35d90b3a1e9142f26a43e5f69d2c7fca
#
_entry.id   35d90b3a1e9142f26a43e5f69d2c7fca
#
_cell.length_a   1.000
_cell.length_b   1.000
_cell.length_c   1.000
_cell.angle_alpha   90.00
_cell.angle_beta   90.00
_cell.angle_gamma   90.00
#
_symmetry.space_group_name_H-M   'P 1'
#
loop_
_entity.id
_entity.type
_entity.pdbx_description
1 polymer ?
#
loop_
_entity_poly.entity_id
_entity_poly.type
_entity_poly.pdbx_seq_one_letter_code
_entity_poly.pdbx_strand_id
1 'polypeptide(L)'
;QITVEDMAAYSGVSPRTLTRQFADQLGVPPARWLLERRLAATRALLEETDLPVETIATRIGLSSAVNLRRRFNTALRTTPGAYRRSFR
;
A
#
# COMPACT_ATOMS: atom_id res chain seq x y z
N GLN A 1 3.41 1.11 11.55
CA GLN A 1 2.62 1.45 10.34
C GLN A 1 2.21 2.89 10.34
N ILE A 2 2.34 3.53 9.21
CA ILE A 2 1.99 4.94 9.08
C ILE A 2 0.58 5.04 8.50
N THR A 3 -0.28 5.76 9.21
CA THR A 3 -1.62 6.10 8.73
C THR A 3 -1.64 7.54 8.22
N VAL A 4 -2.74 7.93 7.57
CA VAL A 4 -2.91 9.33 7.14
C VAL A 4 -2.91 10.25 8.36
N GLU A 5 -3.53 9.83 9.46
CA GLU A 5 -3.55 10.58 10.71
C GLU A 5 -2.14 10.76 11.27
N ASP A 6 -1.31 9.72 11.22
CA ASP A 6 0.09 9.80 11.64
C ASP A 6 0.86 10.78 10.79
N MET A 7 0.66 10.75 9.48
CA MET A 7 1.31 11.68 8.57
C MET A 7 0.93 13.13 8.87
N ALA A 8 -0.35 13.38 9.12
CA ALA A 8 -0.84 14.71 9.45
C ALA A 8 -0.24 15.19 10.78
N ALA A 9 -0.24 14.33 11.79
CA ALA A 9 0.32 14.67 13.09
C ALA A 9 1.81 14.98 13.00
N TYR A 10 2.56 14.16 12.27
CA TYR A 10 4.00 14.38 12.08
C TYR A 10 4.28 15.69 11.38
N SER A 11 3.48 16.04 10.38
CA SER A 11 3.65 17.26 9.61
C SER A 11 3.16 18.52 10.32
N GLY A 12 2.45 18.38 11.45
CA GLY A 12 1.90 19.51 12.18
C GLY A 12 0.69 20.14 11.50
N VAL A 13 0.02 19.42 10.61
CA VAL A 13 -1.17 19.92 9.90
C VAL A 13 -2.35 18.99 10.16
N SER A 14 -3.57 19.50 9.91
CA SER A 14 -4.76 18.65 10.00
C SER A 14 -4.80 17.67 8.84
N PRO A 15 -5.52 16.53 9.00
CA PRO A 15 -5.70 15.60 7.87
C PRO A 15 -6.31 16.27 6.64
N ARG A 16 -7.20 17.24 6.83
CA ARG A 16 -7.80 17.98 5.73
C ARG A 16 -6.77 18.79 4.96
N THR A 17 -5.90 19.49 5.68
CA THR A 17 -4.83 20.28 5.06
C THR A 17 -3.85 19.38 4.32
N LEU A 18 -3.49 18.25 4.94
CA LEU A 18 -2.61 17.27 4.31
C LEU A 18 -3.21 16.74 3.01
N THR A 19 -4.49 16.40 3.02
CA THR A 19 -5.19 15.92 1.82
C THR A 19 -5.13 16.96 0.70
N ARG A 20 -5.35 18.24 1.03
CA ARG A 20 -5.28 19.31 0.04
C ARG A 20 -3.86 19.48 -0.51
N GLN A 21 -2.85 19.44 0.36
CA GLN A 21 -1.46 19.56 -0.06
C GLN A 21 -1.05 18.42 -1.00
N PHE A 22 -1.47 17.18 -0.69
CA PHE A 22 -1.18 16.04 -1.55
C PHE A 22 -1.86 16.19 -2.91
N ALA A 23 -3.12 16.63 -2.93
CA ALA A 23 -3.82 16.84 -4.19
C ALA A 23 -3.13 17.91 -5.04
N ASP A 24 -2.69 19.01 -4.42
CA ASP A 24 -2.03 20.11 -5.11
C ASP A 24 -0.66 19.74 -5.65
N GLN A 25 0.13 18.98 -4.90
CA GLN A 25 1.51 18.69 -5.25
C GLN A 25 1.69 17.38 -6.00
N LEU A 26 0.90 16.35 -5.68
CA LEU A 26 1.06 15.01 -6.23
C LEU A 26 -0.14 14.54 -7.05
N GLY A 27 -1.25 15.28 -7.00
CA GLY A 27 -2.44 14.92 -7.73
C GLY A 27 -3.26 13.78 -7.14
N VAL A 28 -2.88 13.28 -5.95
CA VAL A 28 -3.57 12.16 -5.30
C VAL A 28 -3.74 12.41 -3.80
N PRO A 29 -4.80 11.87 -3.18
CA PRO A 29 -4.96 11.95 -1.73
C PRO A 29 -3.91 11.12 -0.99
N PRO A 30 -3.60 11.45 0.29
CA PRO A 30 -2.61 10.69 1.07
C PRO A 30 -2.94 9.21 1.20
N ALA A 31 -4.21 8.86 1.39
CA ALA A 31 -4.60 7.45 1.53
C ALA A 31 -4.27 6.65 0.28
N ARG A 32 -4.49 7.23 -0.89
CA ARG A 32 -4.17 6.58 -2.16
C ARG A 32 -2.66 6.46 -2.36
N TRP A 33 -1.94 7.51 -2.01
CA TRP A 33 -0.48 7.50 -2.08
C TRP A 33 0.10 6.40 -1.21
N LEU A 34 -0.40 6.28 0.05
CA LEU A 34 0.04 5.22 0.95
C LEU A 34 -0.27 3.83 0.40
N LEU A 35 -1.47 3.64 -0.15
CA LEU A 35 -1.84 2.35 -0.72
C LEU A 35 -0.92 1.99 -1.88
N GLU A 36 -0.63 2.93 -2.76
CA GLU A 36 0.27 2.68 -3.89
C GLU A 36 1.67 2.29 -3.42
N ARG A 37 2.17 2.96 -2.36
CA ARG A 37 3.47 2.61 -1.76
C ARG A 37 3.44 1.20 -1.16
N ARG A 38 2.36 0.85 -0.49
CA ARG A 38 2.20 -0.49 0.10
C ARG A 38 2.13 -1.57 -0.97
N LEU A 39 1.43 -1.31 -2.06
CA LEU A 39 1.36 -2.27 -3.17
C LEU A 39 2.70 -2.41 -3.88
N ALA A 40 3.46 -1.33 -4.01
CA ALA A 40 4.81 -1.41 -4.58
C ALA A 40 5.72 -2.26 -3.69
N ALA A 41 5.66 -2.08 -2.37
CA ALA A 41 6.41 -2.90 -1.43
C ALA A 41 5.98 -4.36 -1.51
N THR A 42 4.69 -4.62 -1.68
CA THR A 42 4.16 -5.97 -1.85
C THR A 42 4.76 -6.64 -3.09
N ARG A 43 4.79 -5.92 -4.22
CA ARG A 43 5.38 -6.46 -5.44
C ARG A 43 6.85 -6.83 -5.23
N ALA A 44 7.61 -5.96 -4.59
CA ALA A 44 9.01 -6.23 -4.30
C ALA A 44 9.19 -7.50 -3.47
N LEU A 45 8.39 -7.67 -2.42
CA LEU A 45 8.46 -8.86 -1.58
C LEU A 45 8.03 -10.12 -2.32
N LEU A 46 7.03 -10.02 -3.20
CA LEU A 46 6.60 -11.15 -4.02
C LEU A 46 7.69 -11.57 -5.01
N GLU A 47 8.42 -10.62 -5.56
CA GLU A 47 9.48 -10.87 -6.53
C GLU A 47 10.74 -11.42 -5.91
N GLU A 48 11.10 -10.93 -4.73
CA GLU A 48 12.41 -11.13 -4.14
C GLU A 48 12.43 -12.14 -2.99
N THR A 49 11.28 -12.54 -2.48
CA THR A 49 11.19 -13.45 -1.32
C THR A 49 10.18 -14.54 -1.55
N ASP A 50 10.22 -15.57 -0.67
CA ASP A 50 9.23 -16.63 -0.61
C ASP A 50 8.22 -16.41 0.53
N LEU A 51 8.16 -15.21 1.09
CA LEU A 51 7.26 -14.92 2.20
C LEU A 51 5.81 -15.20 1.83
N PRO A 52 5.05 -15.84 2.73
CA PRO A 52 3.62 -16.04 2.51
C PRO A 52 2.88 -14.70 2.42
N VAL A 53 1.78 -14.69 1.69
CA VAL A 53 0.98 -13.47 1.51
C VAL A 53 0.52 -12.90 2.85
N GLU A 54 0.19 -13.77 3.81
CA GLU A 54 -0.20 -13.35 5.17
C GLU A 54 0.91 -12.55 5.86
N THR A 55 2.14 -13.01 5.72
CA THR A 55 3.30 -12.33 6.31
C THR A 55 3.54 -10.99 5.61
N ILE A 56 3.41 -10.96 4.29
CA ILE A 56 3.55 -9.73 3.51
C ILE A 56 2.50 -8.71 3.95
N ALA A 57 1.25 -9.13 4.10
CA ALA A 57 0.17 -8.23 4.53
C ALA A 57 0.50 -7.57 5.86
N THR A 58 1.02 -8.35 6.82
CA THR A 58 1.42 -7.81 8.11
C THR A 58 2.56 -6.80 7.97
N ARG A 59 3.58 -7.12 7.19
CA ARG A 59 4.74 -6.25 7.02
C ARG A 59 4.42 -4.92 6.37
N ILE A 60 3.56 -4.92 5.37
CA ILE A 60 3.24 -3.69 4.65
C ILE A 60 2.13 -2.89 5.29
N GLY A 61 1.54 -3.40 6.38
CA GLY A 61 0.56 -2.65 7.15
C GLY A 61 -0.86 -2.72 6.65
N LEU A 62 -1.21 -3.73 5.86
CA LEU A 62 -2.60 -4.01 5.55
C LEU A 62 -3.15 -4.98 6.59
N SER A 63 -4.45 -4.85 6.88
CA SER A 63 -5.05 -5.53 8.02
C SER A 63 -5.09 -7.05 7.89
N SER A 64 -5.12 -7.58 6.68
CA SER A 64 -5.22 -9.01 6.45
C SER A 64 -4.80 -9.38 5.04
N ALA A 65 -4.52 -10.67 4.83
CA ALA A 65 -4.23 -11.18 3.50
C ALA A 65 -5.44 -11.03 2.57
N VAL A 66 -6.65 -11.14 3.11
CA VAL A 66 -7.88 -10.94 2.31
C VAL A 66 -7.92 -9.51 1.76
N ASN A 67 -7.65 -8.53 2.63
CA ASN A 67 -7.63 -7.14 2.22
C ASN A 67 -6.52 -6.87 1.21
N LEU A 68 -5.34 -7.43 1.44
CA LEU A 68 -4.22 -7.30 0.50
C LEU A 68 -4.58 -7.88 -0.87
N ARG A 69 -5.15 -9.08 -0.91
CA ARG A 69 -5.54 -9.72 -2.17
C ARG A 69 -6.55 -8.86 -2.94
N ARG A 70 -7.53 -8.32 -2.23
CA ARG A 70 -8.55 -7.47 -2.85
C ARG A 70 -7.94 -6.21 -3.44
N ARG A 71 -7.11 -5.51 -2.66
CA ARG A 71 -6.45 -4.27 -3.10
C ARG A 71 -5.50 -4.53 -4.25
N PHE A 72 -4.74 -5.61 -4.14
CA PHE A 72 -3.78 -5.99 -5.17
C PHE A 72 -4.49 -6.32 -6.49
N ASN A 73 -5.57 -7.11 -6.41
CA ASN A 73 -6.33 -7.49 -7.60
C ASN A 73 -6.96 -6.28 -8.29
N THR A 74 -7.52 -5.36 -7.50
CA THR A 74 -8.13 -4.15 -8.06
C THR A 74 -7.10 -3.31 -8.79
N ALA A 75 -5.91 -3.16 -8.24
CA ALA A 75 -4.88 -2.30 -8.81
C ALA A 75 -4.12 -2.95 -9.97
N LEU A 76 -3.81 -4.23 -9.85
CA LEU A 76 -2.90 -4.92 -10.79
C LEU A 76 -3.59 -5.96 -11.67
N ARG A 77 -4.88 -6.20 -11.44
CA ARG A 77 -5.70 -7.15 -12.22
C ARG A 77 -5.16 -8.57 -12.17
N THR A 78 -4.49 -8.94 -11.08
CA THR A 78 -3.97 -10.28 -10.85
C THR A 78 -3.88 -10.53 -9.34
N THR A 79 -3.74 -11.79 -8.95
CA THR A 79 -3.56 -12.14 -7.54
C THR A 79 -2.08 -12.08 -7.18
N PRO A 80 -1.76 -11.89 -5.88
CA PRO A 80 -0.35 -11.95 -5.45
C PRO A 80 0.33 -13.25 -5.84
N GLY A 81 -0.35 -14.39 -5.70
CA GLY A 81 0.21 -15.68 -6.09
C GLY A 81 0.52 -15.78 -7.57
N ALA A 82 -0.41 -15.35 -8.42
CA ALA A 82 -0.21 -15.36 -9.86
C ALA A 82 0.91 -14.40 -10.26
N TYR A 83 0.97 -13.24 -9.62
CA TYR A 83 2.02 -12.26 -9.86
C TYR A 83 3.40 -12.85 -9.55
N ARG A 84 3.54 -13.50 -8.38
CA ARG A 84 4.80 -14.15 -8.01
C ARG A 84 5.21 -15.19 -9.03
N ARG A 85 4.28 -16.03 -9.47
CA ARG A 85 4.58 -17.08 -10.44
C ARG A 85 5.09 -16.51 -11.77
N SER A 86 4.66 -15.30 -12.14
CA SER A 86 5.12 -14.70 -13.40
C SER A 86 6.57 -14.25 -13.34
N PHE A 87 7.16 -14.18 -12.15
CA PHE A 87 8.56 -13.83 -11.95
C PHE A 87 9.48 -15.03 -11.73
N ARG A 88 8.93 -16.24 -11.64
CA ARG A 88 9.73 -17.42 -11.27
C ARG A 88 9.56 -18.63 -12.16
#